data_f7d2eb65473b9850015e3b0201b96f82
#
_entry.id   f7d2eb65473b9850015e3b0201b96f82
#
_cell.length_a   1.000
_cell.length_b   1.000
_cell.length_c   1.000
_cell.angle_alpha   90.00
_cell.angle_beta   90.00
_cell.angle_gamma   90.00
#
_symmetry.space_group_name_H-M   'P 1'
#
loop_
_entity.id
_entity.type
_entity.pdbx_description
1 polymer ?
#
loop_
_entity_poly.entity_id
_entity_poly.type
_entity_poly.pdbx_seq_one_letter_code
_entity_poly.pdbx_strand_id
1 'polypeptide(L)'
;MKKKVISTVLCAAMVASMFAGCGNKAANNSTADNSASDNAAESSDAAATTEAGDAAAETEAASASDDAIANLIASTDGTVDIQLWCSELEAYQNVMKELTDKFKEQYSDVDFNITIGAVSEADAKDKILEDIDAAADVFVFADDQVNDLRNAGALQEVAATYTYDPKETNSEATVAAATKDGKLYAYPLTASNGYFLYYDSNIFSEEDVASWENLTAKAEEAGTKVGMNVADGWYLYGFFSGAGCELSMNEDNSNNCDWNSETGLAVAQSIENITSSPAFVSVQDQDAITMLNDGTLSAYVSGTWNTGSFEAKYGDGYAACKLPTFDVNGTATQMGSYAGYKFVGVNSHAKNVGWSMLLALYLTNEESQLAIGNATSEGPANTVAAAQIDSPALAALAAQSEFADQQVVGNNYWDPAKALGQNLVDGATDL
;
A
#
# COMPACT_ATOMS: atom_id res chain seq x y z
N MET A 1 27.39 26.25 17.07
CA MET A 1 27.52 25.03 17.88
C MET A 1 26.43 25.05 18.95
N LYS A 2 25.61 24.07 19.05
CA LYS A 2 24.43 23.81 19.90
C LYS A 2 23.09 24.02 19.18
N LYS A 3 22.64 23.00 18.47
CA LYS A 3 21.24 22.61 18.26
C LYS A 3 21.28 21.29 17.46
N LYS A 4 21.50 20.19 18.11
CA LYS A 4 21.26 18.82 17.63
C LYS A 4 21.19 17.96 18.90
N VAL A 5 20.06 17.85 19.49
CA VAL A 5 19.62 16.77 20.39
C VAL A 5 18.16 17.12 20.75
N ILE A 6 17.20 16.62 20.04
CA ILE A 6 15.81 16.32 20.44
C ILE A 6 15.13 15.78 19.15
N SER A 7 15.34 14.55 18.81
CA SER A 7 14.51 13.86 17.80
C SER A 7 14.59 12.33 17.89
N THR A 8 15.07 11.78 19.00
CA THR A 8 15.28 10.32 19.08
C THR A 8 14.43 9.63 20.15
N VAL A 9 13.34 10.23 20.62
CA VAL A 9 12.52 9.65 21.70
C VAL A 9 11.05 9.40 21.31
N LEU A 10 10.60 9.75 20.11
CA LEU A 10 9.18 9.64 19.76
C LEU A 10 8.79 8.36 18.97
N CYS A 11 9.73 7.60 18.44
CA CYS A 11 9.43 6.38 17.67
C CYS A 11 9.29 5.09 18.50
N ALA A 12 9.54 5.11 19.81
CA ALA A 12 9.50 3.91 20.65
C ALA A 12 8.17 3.70 21.43
N ALA A 13 7.17 4.55 21.25
CA ALA A 13 5.94 4.52 22.05
C ALA A 13 4.69 3.98 21.34
N MET A 14 4.74 3.63 20.05
CA MET A 14 3.55 3.21 19.29
C MET A 14 3.35 1.69 19.12
N VAL A 15 4.21 0.85 19.67
CA VAL A 15 4.08 -0.61 19.57
C VAL A 15 3.40 -1.28 20.77
N ALA A 16 3.02 -0.52 21.82
CA ALA A 16 2.54 -1.09 23.08
C ALA A 16 1.04 -0.97 23.37
N SER A 17 0.19 -0.57 22.43
CA SER A 17 -1.24 -0.31 22.72
C SER A 17 -2.27 -1.20 22.04
N MET A 18 -1.91 -2.33 21.43
CA MET A 18 -2.89 -3.25 20.81
C MET A 18 -3.21 -4.54 21.57
N PHE A 19 -2.87 -4.65 22.85
CA PHE A 19 -3.30 -5.77 23.68
C PHE A 19 -4.02 -5.31 24.94
N ALA A 20 -5.28 -4.92 24.84
CA ALA A 20 -6.21 -4.96 25.96
C ALA A 20 -7.67 -4.85 25.48
N GLY A 21 -8.39 -5.93 25.50
CA GLY A 21 -9.85 -5.87 25.61
C GLY A 21 -10.61 -6.87 24.77
N CYS A 22 -10.94 -8.00 25.34
CA CYS A 22 -12.34 -8.37 25.57
C CYS A 22 -12.43 -9.69 26.35
N GLY A 23 -12.60 -9.60 27.66
CA GLY A 23 -13.23 -10.63 28.44
C GLY A 23 -14.72 -10.35 28.49
N ASN A 24 -15.56 -11.31 28.18
CA ASN A 24 -16.86 -11.33 28.82
C ASN A 24 -17.35 -12.75 29.12
N LYS A 25 -17.86 -12.84 30.34
CA LYS A 25 -18.36 -14.00 31.06
C LYS A 25 -19.67 -14.53 30.47
N ALA A 26 -19.87 -15.83 30.54
CA ALA A 26 -21.13 -16.37 31.05
C ALA A 26 -20.91 -17.75 31.69
N ALA A 27 -21.45 -17.89 32.86
CA ALA A 27 -21.41 -19.03 33.74
C ALA A 27 -22.48 -20.07 33.33
N ASN A 28 -22.25 -21.35 33.57
CA ASN A 28 -22.94 -22.14 34.55
C ASN A 28 -22.61 -23.64 34.47
N ASN A 29 -22.10 -24.14 35.53
CA ASN A 29 -22.64 -25.19 36.48
C ASN A 29 -22.72 -26.62 35.97
N SER A 30 -21.96 -27.51 36.54
CA SER A 30 -22.28 -28.46 37.59
C SER A 30 -21.43 -29.75 37.56
N THR A 31 -20.84 -29.97 38.70
CA THR A 31 -20.75 -31.15 39.61
C THR A 31 -19.82 -32.29 39.26
N ALA A 32 -18.86 -32.43 40.18
CA ALA A 32 -18.44 -33.60 40.98
C ALA A 32 -17.77 -34.77 40.22
N ASP A 33 -16.75 -35.41 40.68
CA ASP A 33 -16.23 -35.69 42.02
C ASP A 33 -14.87 -36.36 41.93
N ASN A 34 -14.01 -36.12 42.94
CA ASN A 34 -13.03 -36.96 43.61
C ASN A 34 -11.97 -37.75 42.83
N SER A 35 -10.72 -37.68 43.11
CA SER A 35 -10.01 -37.96 44.36
C SER A 35 -8.49 -37.82 44.23
N ALA A 36 -7.91 -37.49 45.37
CA ALA A 36 -6.54 -37.23 45.70
C ALA A 36 -5.51 -38.33 45.37
N SER A 37 -4.25 -37.91 45.16
CA SER A 37 -3.22 -38.18 46.19
C SER A 37 -1.85 -37.60 45.81
N ASP A 38 -1.26 -37.00 46.83
CA ASP A 38 0.09 -36.56 47.08
C ASP A 38 1.25 -37.26 46.33
N ASN A 39 2.27 -36.55 45.91
CA ASN A 39 3.49 -36.43 46.72
C ASN A 39 4.50 -35.47 46.15
N ALA A 40 5.22 -34.86 47.05
CA ALA A 40 6.22 -33.80 46.91
C ALA A 40 7.58 -34.31 46.36
N ALA A 41 8.34 -33.33 45.95
CA ALA A 41 9.74 -33.06 46.25
C ALA A 41 10.70 -32.93 45.04
N GLU A 42 11.33 -31.78 45.09
CA GLU A 42 12.74 -31.40 44.87
C GLU A 42 13.27 -31.21 43.42
N SER A 43 13.47 -29.92 43.19
CA SER A 43 14.70 -29.18 42.82
C SER A 43 15.66 -29.80 41.81
N SER A 44 15.97 -29.05 40.78
CA SER A 44 17.23 -28.39 40.46
C SER A 44 17.46 -28.28 38.96
N ASP A 45 17.97 -27.10 38.60
CA ASP A 45 18.82 -26.79 37.44
C ASP A 45 18.52 -27.39 36.07
N ALA A 46 18.12 -26.54 35.17
CA ALA A 46 18.68 -26.49 33.81
C ALA A 46 18.39 -25.14 33.14
N ALA A 47 19.23 -24.19 33.36
CA ALA A 47 19.49 -23.15 32.37
C ALA A 47 20.40 -23.72 31.29
N ALA A 48 20.20 -23.23 30.04
CA ALA A 48 21.00 -23.48 28.83
C ALA A 48 20.60 -24.70 27.99
N THR A 49 19.67 -24.45 27.04
CA THR A 49 19.67 -25.05 25.69
C THR A 49 18.56 -24.40 24.81
N THR A 50 18.70 -23.13 24.45
CA THR A 50 17.84 -22.48 23.44
C THR A 50 18.61 -21.85 22.28
N GLU A 51 19.95 -21.74 22.37
CA GLU A 51 20.73 -21.14 21.26
C GLU A 51 21.28 -22.17 20.23
N ALA A 52 21.25 -23.46 20.52
CA ALA A 52 21.79 -24.45 19.58
C ALA A 52 20.72 -25.05 18.63
N GLY A 53 19.45 -24.82 18.90
CA GLY A 53 18.34 -25.28 18.06
C GLY A 53 18.08 -24.37 16.86
N ASP A 54 18.10 -23.05 17.07
CA ASP A 54 17.84 -22.07 16.01
C ASP A 54 18.99 -22.01 15.00
N ALA A 55 20.25 -21.99 15.44
CA ALA A 55 21.39 -21.99 14.54
C ALA A 55 21.52 -23.27 13.68
N ALA A 56 21.00 -24.41 14.16
CA ALA A 56 20.98 -25.64 13.38
C ALA A 56 19.83 -25.66 12.35
N ALA A 57 18.67 -25.10 12.70
CA ALA A 57 17.55 -24.97 11.79
C ALA A 57 17.82 -23.96 10.68
N GLU A 58 18.44 -22.81 11.01
CA GLU A 58 18.88 -21.79 10.02
C GLU A 58 19.95 -22.37 9.08
N THR A 59 20.88 -23.19 9.58
CA THR A 59 21.93 -23.81 8.76
C THR A 59 21.37 -24.90 7.84
N GLU A 60 20.38 -25.68 8.28
CA GLU A 60 19.70 -26.66 7.44
C GLU A 60 18.81 -26.01 6.38
N ALA A 61 18.11 -24.94 6.72
CA ALA A 61 17.27 -24.17 5.78
C ALA A 61 18.13 -23.47 4.71
N ALA A 62 19.24 -22.85 5.10
CA ALA A 62 20.17 -22.20 4.17
C ALA A 62 20.81 -23.24 3.21
N SER A 63 21.20 -24.43 3.71
CA SER A 63 21.77 -25.46 2.83
C SER A 63 20.73 -26.03 1.85
N ALA A 64 19.47 -26.16 2.27
CA ALA A 64 18.39 -26.63 1.39
C ALA A 64 18.01 -25.59 0.31
N SER A 65 18.11 -24.30 0.61
CA SER A 65 17.87 -23.21 -0.36
C SER A 65 19.00 -23.12 -1.38
N ASP A 66 20.25 -23.23 -0.95
CA ASP A 66 21.42 -23.24 -1.84
C ASP A 66 21.38 -24.43 -2.80
N ASP A 67 20.95 -25.61 -2.33
CA ASP A 67 20.76 -26.78 -3.17
C ASP A 67 19.63 -26.58 -4.19
N ALA A 68 18.54 -25.88 -3.83
CA ALA A 68 17.42 -25.60 -4.73
C ALA A 68 17.84 -24.64 -5.86
N ILE A 69 18.57 -23.58 -5.54
CA ILE A 69 19.11 -22.62 -6.53
C ILE A 69 20.15 -23.32 -7.42
N ALA A 70 21.06 -24.11 -6.85
CA ALA A 70 22.06 -24.87 -7.62
C ALA A 70 21.38 -25.85 -8.60
N ASN A 71 20.30 -26.51 -8.18
CA ASN A 71 19.51 -27.39 -9.04
C ASN A 71 18.79 -26.60 -10.15
N LEU A 72 18.27 -25.40 -9.86
CA LEU A 72 17.65 -24.54 -10.85
C LEU A 72 18.67 -24.13 -11.92
N ILE A 73 19.87 -23.69 -11.51
CA ILE A 73 20.97 -23.36 -12.41
C ILE A 73 21.34 -24.59 -13.27
N ALA A 74 21.59 -25.74 -12.65
CA ALA A 74 22.00 -26.97 -13.34
C ALA A 74 20.96 -27.51 -14.33
N SER A 75 19.68 -27.22 -14.12
CA SER A 75 18.55 -27.62 -14.99
C SER A 75 18.22 -26.62 -16.07
N THR A 76 18.91 -25.47 -16.12
CA THR A 76 18.65 -24.41 -17.08
C THR A 76 19.48 -24.62 -18.35
N ASP A 77 18.80 -24.73 -19.48
CA ASP A 77 19.39 -24.82 -20.80
C ASP A 77 19.07 -23.58 -21.64
N GLY A 78 20.10 -22.90 -22.15
CA GLY A 78 19.96 -21.73 -23.04
C GLY A 78 19.59 -20.45 -22.29
N THR A 79 19.04 -19.49 -23.02
CA THR A 79 18.66 -18.18 -22.49
C THR A 79 17.33 -18.27 -21.76
N VAL A 80 17.26 -17.67 -20.59
CA VAL A 80 16.05 -17.53 -19.78
C VAL A 80 15.37 -16.21 -20.14
N ASP A 81 14.29 -16.27 -20.91
CA ASP A 81 13.46 -15.11 -21.21
C ASP A 81 12.46 -14.87 -20.07
N ILE A 82 12.42 -13.63 -19.57
CA ILE A 82 11.42 -13.17 -18.57
C ILE A 82 10.90 -11.81 -18.99
N GLN A 83 9.57 -11.65 -19.02
CA GLN A 83 8.90 -10.37 -19.13
C GLN A 83 8.45 -9.88 -17.77
N LEU A 84 8.92 -8.69 -17.36
CA LEU A 84 8.51 -8.00 -16.13
C LEU A 84 7.64 -6.80 -16.49
N TRP A 85 6.45 -6.67 -15.88
CA TRP A 85 5.65 -5.45 -15.95
C TRP A 85 5.67 -4.69 -14.63
N CYS A 86 5.91 -3.38 -14.71
CA CYS A 86 5.84 -2.46 -13.58
C CYS A 86 5.38 -1.08 -14.05
N SER A 87 5.18 -0.15 -13.11
CA SER A 87 4.74 1.22 -13.38
C SER A 87 5.48 1.88 -14.54
N GLU A 88 4.77 2.69 -15.31
CA GLU A 88 5.30 3.53 -16.40
C GLU A 88 6.14 4.72 -15.91
N LEU A 89 6.13 5.02 -14.60
CA LEU A 89 6.89 6.12 -14.03
C LEU A 89 8.40 5.91 -14.22
N GLU A 90 9.08 6.96 -14.71
CA GLU A 90 10.51 6.87 -15.06
C GLU A 90 11.38 6.39 -13.89
N ALA A 91 11.11 6.87 -12.67
CA ALA A 91 11.83 6.44 -11.47
C ALA A 91 11.67 4.94 -11.22
N TYR A 92 10.46 4.42 -11.43
CA TYR A 92 10.17 3.00 -11.27
C TYR A 92 10.87 2.15 -12.32
N GLN A 93 10.77 2.54 -13.60
CA GLN A 93 11.45 1.86 -14.70
C GLN A 93 12.97 1.81 -14.50
N ASN A 94 13.56 2.92 -14.04
CA ASN A 94 15.00 3.01 -13.79
C ASN A 94 15.47 2.08 -12.65
N VAL A 95 14.77 2.10 -11.50
CA VAL A 95 15.16 1.24 -10.37
C VAL A 95 14.92 -0.23 -10.69
N MET A 96 13.83 -0.60 -11.38
CA MET A 96 13.60 -1.99 -11.80
C MET A 96 14.65 -2.47 -12.77
N LYS A 97 15.12 -1.60 -13.69
CA LYS A 97 16.25 -1.93 -14.57
C LYS A 97 17.53 -2.18 -13.78
N GLU A 98 17.86 -1.32 -12.82
CA GLU A 98 19.04 -1.51 -11.97
C GLU A 98 18.97 -2.83 -11.20
N LEU A 99 17.82 -3.14 -10.59
CA LEU A 99 17.63 -4.37 -9.81
C LEU A 99 17.71 -5.63 -10.69
N THR A 100 17.10 -5.59 -11.89
CA THR A 100 17.20 -6.72 -12.82
C THR A 100 18.60 -6.91 -13.37
N ASP A 101 19.39 -5.84 -13.56
CA ASP A 101 20.80 -5.95 -13.95
C ASP A 101 21.64 -6.56 -12.81
N LYS A 102 21.43 -6.17 -11.55
CA LYS A 102 22.07 -6.79 -10.38
C LYS A 102 21.67 -8.28 -10.22
N PHE A 103 20.40 -8.61 -10.48
CA PHE A 103 19.94 -10.00 -10.48
C PHE A 103 20.70 -10.85 -11.51
N LYS A 104 20.88 -10.34 -12.74
CA LYS A 104 21.69 -11.02 -13.77
C LYS A 104 23.16 -11.17 -13.36
N GLU A 105 23.74 -10.16 -12.70
CA GLU A 105 25.09 -10.23 -12.16
C GLU A 105 25.23 -11.31 -11.07
N GLN A 106 24.27 -11.40 -10.17
CA GLN A 106 24.25 -12.39 -9.09
C GLN A 106 24.17 -13.84 -9.62
N TYR A 107 23.43 -14.05 -10.71
CA TYR A 107 23.24 -15.36 -11.33
C TYR A 107 23.92 -15.44 -12.70
N SER A 108 25.17 -14.97 -12.78
CA SER A 108 25.96 -14.83 -14.04
C SER A 108 26.26 -16.13 -14.76
N ASP A 109 26.04 -17.27 -14.12
CA ASP A 109 26.13 -18.61 -14.75
C ASP A 109 24.96 -18.93 -15.70
N VAL A 110 23.90 -18.06 -15.68
CA VAL A 110 22.69 -18.19 -16.51
C VAL A 110 22.58 -17.00 -17.45
N ASP A 111 22.28 -17.27 -18.71
CA ASP A 111 22.02 -16.22 -19.70
C ASP A 111 20.58 -15.74 -19.59
N PHE A 112 20.35 -14.48 -19.14
CA PHE A 112 19.03 -13.88 -18.98
C PHE A 112 18.72 -12.82 -20.02
N ASN A 113 17.53 -12.90 -20.60
CA ASN A 113 16.91 -11.83 -21.36
C ASN A 113 15.68 -11.34 -20.60
N ILE A 114 15.87 -10.34 -19.70
CA ILE A 114 14.76 -9.74 -18.91
C ILE A 114 14.32 -8.45 -19.62
N THR A 115 13.06 -8.41 -20.05
CA THR A 115 12.44 -7.22 -20.65
C THR A 115 11.47 -6.57 -19.68
N ILE A 116 11.51 -5.23 -19.57
CA ILE A 116 10.65 -4.47 -18.68
C ILE A 116 9.59 -3.75 -19.51
N GLY A 117 8.32 -4.04 -19.25
CA GLY A 117 7.16 -3.39 -19.85
C GLY A 117 6.53 -2.39 -18.88
N ALA A 118 6.04 -1.27 -19.43
CA ALA A 118 5.35 -0.24 -18.68
C ALA A 118 3.86 -0.56 -18.63
N VAL A 119 3.38 -1.00 -17.47
CA VAL A 119 1.97 -1.29 -17.18
C VAL A 119 1.67 -0.78 -15.79
N SER A 120 0.64 0.08 -15.65
CA SER A 120 0.17 0.58 -14.36
C SER A 120 -0.27 -0.58 -13.46
N GLU A 121 0.03 -0.47 -12.18
CA GLU A 121 -0.42 -1.45 -11.17
C GLU A 121 -1.95 -1.56 -11.13
N ALA A 122 -2.66 -0.48 -11.43
CA ALA A 122 -4.12 -0.47 -11.49
C ALA A 122 -4.66 -1.28 -12.67
N ASP A 123 -3.95 -1.28 -13.82
CA ASP A 123 -4.36 -1.95 -15.05
C ASP A 123 -3.83 -3.39 -15.17
N ALA A 124 -2.94 -3.80 -14.28
CA ALA A 124 -2.20 -5.06 -14.38
C ALA A 124 -3.12 -6.27 -14.50
N LYS A 125 -4.16 -6.37 -13.67
CA LYS A 125 -5.15 -7.44 -13.71
C LYS A 125 -5.80 -7.57 -15.10
N ASP A 126 -6.32 -6.47 -15.62
CA ASP A 126 -7.04 -6.49 -16.88
C ASP A 126 -6.12 -6.89 -18.02
N LYS A 127 -4.87 -6.40 -18.02
CA LYS A 127 -3.86 -6.77 -19.00
C LYS A 127 -3.44 -8.24 -18.91
N ILE A 128 -3.30 -8.78 -17.71
CA ILE A 128 -3.00 -10.21 -17.51
C ILE A 128 -4.16 -11.08 -17.99
N LEU A 129 -5.41 -10.70 -17.68
CA LEU A 129 -6.60 -11.48 -18.01
C LEU A 129 -7.04 -11.36 -19.47
N GLU A 130 -6.52 -10.39 -20.25
CA GLU A 130 -6.71 -10.35 -21.72
C GLU A 130 -6.14 -11.61 -22.39
N ASP A 131 -4.94 -12.06 -21.98
CA ASP A 131 -4.29 -13.29 -22.46
C ASP A 131 -3.20 -13.73 -21.48
N ILE A 132 -3.52 -14.65 -20.58
CA ILE A 132 -2.62 -15.11 -19.51
C ILE A 132 -1.35 -15.77 -20.10
N ASP A 133 -1.44 -16.47 -21.23
CA ASP A 133 -0.32 -17.16 -21.88
C ASP A 133 0.68 -16.19 -22.54
N ALA A 134 0.23 -15.01 -22.95
CA ALA A 134 1.05 -13.99 -23.60
C ALA A 134 1.45 -12.84 -22.66
N ALA A 135 0.87 -12.79 -21.46
CA ALA A 135 1.14 -11.76 -20.47
C ALA A 135 2.53 -11.91 -19.83
N ALA A 136 2.93 -10.91 -19.03
CA ALA A 136 4.21 -10.92 -18.31
C ALA A 136 4.36 -12.13 -17.40
N ASP A 137 5.60 -12.62 -17.27
CA ASP A 137 5.97 -13.69 -16.34
C ASP A 137 5.98 -13.21 -14.87
N VAL A 138 6.41 -11.95 -14.67
CA VAL A 138 6.46 -11.26 -13.37
C VAL A 138 5.81 -9.89 -13.53
N PHE A 139 4.98 -9.47 -12.58
CA PHE A 139 4.27 -8.20 -12.69
C PHE A 139 3.96 -7.58 -11.34
N VAL A 140 3.97 -6.23 -11.29
CA VAL A 140 3.57 -5.44 -10.13
C VAL A 140 2.08 -5.11 -10.26
N PHE A 141 1.32 -5.23 -9.17
CA PHE A 141 -0.12 -5.00 -9.16
C PHE A 141 -0.64 -4.56 -7.78
N ALA A 142 -1.82 -3.92 -7.75
CA ALA A 142 -2.46 -3.47 -6.52
C ALA A 142 -3.21 -4.63 -5.82
N ASP A 143 -3.29 -4.57 -4.50
CA ASP A 143 -3.77 -5.65 -3.64
C ASP A 143 -5.24 -6.03 -3.83
N ASP A 144 -6.10 -5.12 -4.26
CA ASP A 144 -7.50 -5.38 -4.60
C ASP A 144 -7.68 -6.41 -5.74
N GLN A 145 -6.65 -6.60 -6.56
CA GLN A 145 -6.66 -7.51 -7.71
C GLN A 145 -6.32 -8.97 -7.37
N VAL A 146 -5.80 -9.24 -6.17
CA VAL A 146 -5.35 -10.59 -5.75
C VAL A 146 -6.43 -11.64 -5.95
N ASN A 147 -7.67 -11.35 -5.55
CA ASN A 147 -8.76 -12.32 -5.61
C ASN A 147 -9.13 -12.69 -7.06
N ASP A 148 -9.24 -11.70 -7.94
CA ASP A 148 -9.61 -11.91 -9.34
C ASP A 148 -8.52 -12.67 -10.08
N LEU A 149 -7.25 -12.25 -9.93
CA LEU A 149 -6.11 -12.92 -10.54
C LEU A 149 -5.96 -14.37 -10.06
N ARG A 150 -6.11 -14.61 -8.76
CA ARG A 150 -6.10 -15.96 -8.19
C ARG A 150 -7.25 -16.82 -8.71
N ASN A 151 -8.47 -16.29 -8.73
CA ASN A 151 -9.66 -17.02 -9.19
C ASN A 151 -9.59 -17.37 -10.68
N ALA A 152 -8.95 -16.53 -11.48
CA ALA A 152 -8.65 -16.79 -12.88
C ALA A 152 -7.50 -17.80 -13.08
N GLY A 153 -6.80 -18.20 -12.01
CA GLY A 153 -5.64 -19.07 -12.09
C GLY A 153 -4.38 -18.40 -12.64
N ALA A 154 -4.33 -17.06 -12.64
CA ALA A 154 -3.21 -16.29 -13.19
C ALA A 154 -2.01 -16.16 -12.25
N LEU A 155 -2.22 -16.34 -10.92
CA LEU A 155 -1.16 -16.23 -9.93
C LEU A 155 -0.57 -17.59 -9.57
N GLN A 156 0.75 -17.68 -9.63
CA GLN A 156 1.52 -18.78 -9.06
C GLN A 156 1.53 -18.65 -7.53
N GLU A 157 1.25 -19.76 -6.82
CA GLU A 157 1.43 -19.81 -5.36
C GLU A 157 2.91 -19.62 -5.01
N VAL A 158 3.20 -18.81 -3.97
CA VAL A 158 4.54 -18.62 -3.41
C VAL A 158 4.88 -19.85 -2.55
N ALA A 159 5.33 -20.91 -3.22
CA ALA A 159 5.61 -22.19 -2.59
C ALA A 159 7.10 -22.39 -2.24
N ALA A 160 7.98 -21.56 -2.79
CA ALA A 160 9.42 -21.64 -2.59
C ALA A 160 9.97 -20.33 -2.00
N THR A 161 10.71 -20.47 -0.95
CA THR A 161 11.42 -19.41 -0.22
C THR A 161 12.91 -19.64 -0.41
N TYR A 162 13.42 -19.37 -1.63
CA TYR A 162 14.81 -19.70 -2.01
C TYR A 162 15.86 -19.06 -1.11
N THR A 163 15.64 -17.81 -0.69
CA THR A 163 16.63 -17.02 0.05
C THR A 163 16.09 -16.50 1.38
N TYR A 164 14.80 -16.27 1.50
CA TYR A 164 14.11 -15.82 2.72
C TYR A 164 12.61 -16.13 2.63
N ASP A 165 11.92 -16.15 3.76
CA ASP A 165 10.45 -16.25 3.78
C ASP A 165 9.81 -14.86 3.77
N PRO A 166 9.06 -14.48 2.71
CA PRO A 166 8.37 -13.19 2.65
C PRO A 166 7.40 -12.95 3.82
N LYS A 167 6.92 -14.01 4.48
CA LYS A 167 6.02 -13.89 5.63
C LYS A 167 6.71 -13.40 6.90
N GLU A 168 8.01 -13.61 7.02
CA GLU A 168 8.79 -13.26 8.22
C GLU A 168 9.36 -11.85 8.16
N THR A 169 9.54 -11.30 6.95
CA THR A 169 10.27 -10.05 6.73
C THR A 169 9.36 -8.85 6.43
N ASN A 170 8.13 -9.09 6.00
CA ASN A 170 7.17 -8.05 5.64
C ASN A 170 6.13 -7.81 6.72
N SER A 171 5.46 -6.68 6.67
CA SER A 171 4.40 -6.35 7.61
C SER A 171 3.27 -7.38 7.59
N GLU A 172 2.74 -7.72 8.75
CA GLU A 172 1.68 -8.72 8.91
C GLU A 172 0.45 -8.38 8.04
N ALA A 173 0.11 -7.11 7.92
CA ALA A 173 -1.01 -6.64 7.11
C ALA A 173 -0.81 -6.90 5.61
N THR A 174 0.38 -6.66 5.06
CA THR A 174 0.68 -6.94 3.65
C THR A 174 0.69 -8.44 3.36
N VAL A 175 1.24 -9.23 4.28
CA VAL A 175 1.24 -10.70 4.18
C VAL A 175 -0.19 -11.23 4.21
N ALA A 176 -1.04 -10.71 5.11
CA ALA A 176 -2.44 -11.11 5.22
C ALA A 176 -3.21 -10.80 3.92
N ALA A 177 -3.00 -9.61 3.33
CA ALA A 177 -3.65 -9.21 2.08
C ALA A 177 -3.25 -10.09 0.88
N ALA A 178 -1.98 -10.54 0.82
CA ALA A 178 -1.49 -11.45 -0.22
C ALA A 178 -1.84 -12.94 0.04
N THR A 179 -2.40 -13.27 1.22
CA THR A 179 -2.71 -14.65 1.63
C THR A 179 -4.19 -14.97 1.45
N LYS A 180 -4.49 -16.06 0.78
CA LYS A 180 -5.84 -16.61 0.62
C LYS A 180 -5.83 -18.13 0.92
N ASP A 181 -6.78 -18.59 1.72
CA ASP A 181 -6.90 -19.99 2.11
C ASP A 181 -5.59 -20.57 2.73
N GLY A 182 -4.84 -19.72 3.47
CA GLY A 182 -3.58 -20.06 4.13
C GLY A 182 -2.36 -20.09 3.18
N LYS A 183 -2.52 -19.75 1.92
CA LYS A 183 -1.48 -19.74 0.89
C LYS A 183 -1.15 -18.32 0.45
N LEU A 184 0.14 -18.03 0.30
CA LEU A 184 0.62 -16.75 -0.21
C LEU A 184 0.63 -16.80 -1.76
N TYR A 185 0.01 -15.81 -2.40
CA TYR A 185 -0.12 -15.74 -3.87
C TYR A 185 0.67 -14.60 -4.52
N ALA A 186 1.26 -13.74 -3.72
CA ALA A 186 2.10 -12.66 -4.22
C ALA A 186 3.15 -12.28 -3.19
N TYR A 187 4.21 -11.64 -3.63
CA TYR A 187 5.31 -11.14 -2.81
C TYR A 187 5.01 -9.70 -2.41
N PRO A 188 4.92 -9.36 -1.10
CA PRO A 188 4.73 -7.98 -0.65
C PRO A 188 5.85 -7.07 -1.14
N LEU A 189 5.50 -5.90 -1.70
CA LEU A 189 6.44 -4.94 -2.26
C LEU A 189 6.38 -3.60 -1.52
N THR A 190 5.19 -2.99 -1.46
CA THR A 190 4.97 -1.73 -0.75
C THR A 190 3.77 -1.79 0.18
N ALA A 191 3.78 -0.93 1.21
CA ALA A 191 2.71 -0.76 2.19
C ALA A 191 2.20 0.70 2.20
N SER A 192 2.27 1.40 1.07
CA SER A 192 2.00 2.83 0.97
C SER A 192 1.04 3.22 -0.15
N ASN A 193 0.19 2.30 -0.59
CA ASN A 193 -0.81 2.58 -1.61
C ASN A 193 -2.05 3.28 -0.99
N GLY A 194 -1.88 4.55 -0.68
CA GLY A 194 -2.89 5.43 -0.10
C GLY A 194 -2.64 6.88 -0.51
N TYR A 195 -3.46 7.81 -0.04
CA TYR A 195 -3.37 9.22 -0.41
C TYR A 195 -3.49 10.14 0.81
N PHE A 196 -2.89 11.32 0.68
CA PHE A 196 -2.78 12.35 1.70
C PHE A 196 -2.62 13.72 1.01
N LEU A 197 -2.47 14.82 1.78
CA LEU A 197 -2.35 16.17 1.24
C LEU A 197 -0.88 16.60 1.17
N TYR A 198 -0.42 17.00 -0.02
CA TYR A 198 0.78 17.82 -0.24
C TYR A 198 0.44 19.29 -0.20
N TYR A 199 1.32 20.12 0.38
CA TYR A 199 1.14 21.58 0.37
C TYR A 199 2.46 22.33 0.46
N ASP A 200 2.45 23.58 -0.03
CA ASP A 200 3.57 24.53 0.12
C ASP A 200 3.43 25.27 1.46
N SER A 201 4.27 24.96 2.43
CA SER A 201 4.29 25.57 3.76
C SER A 201 4.74 27.03 3.77
N ASN A 202 5.24 27.57 2.64
CA ASN A 202 5.45 29.00 2.47
C ASN A 202 4.13 29.77 2.25
N ILE A 203 3.06 29.06 1.85
CA ILE A 203 1.73 29.64 1.57
C ILE A 203 0.74 29.24 2.67
N PHE A 204 0.76 27.98 3.10
CA PHE A 204 -0.20 27.41 4.04
C PHE A 204 0.44 27.06 5.37
N SER A 205 -0.20 27.43 6.45
CA SER A 205 0.10 26.93 7.81
C SER A 205 -0.60 25.59 8.05
N GLU A 206 -0.24 24.91 9.16
CA GLU A 206 -0.92 23.70 9.61
C GLU A 206 -2.44 23.93 9.89
N GLU A 207 -2.82 25.14 10.33
CA GLU A 207 -4.22 25.52 10.56
C GLU A 207 -4.98 25.68 9.23
N ASP A 208 -4.32 26.22 8.19
CA ASP A 208 -4.92 26.39 6.87
C ASP A 208 -5.22 25.05 6.20
N VAL A 209 -4.38 24.03 6.39
CA VAL A 209 -4.53 22.70 5.79
C VAL A 209 -5.38 21.73 6.64
N ALA A 210 -5.83 22.15 7.82
CA ALA A 210 -6.59 21.28 8.72
C ALA A 210 -8.02 20.99 8.21
N SER A 211 -8.61 21.88 7.39
CA SER A 211 -9.92 21.66 6.78
C SER A 211 -9.97 22.17 5.34
N TRP A 212 -10.84 21.57 4.52
CA TRP A 212 -11.05 22.02 3.14
C TRP A 212 -11.55 23.47 3.07
N GLU A 213 -12.37 23.89 4.02
CA GLU A 213 -12.89 25.25 4.10
C GLU A 213 -11.75 26.26 4.30
N ASN A 214 -10.85 26.00 5.25
CA ASN A 214 -9.69 26.87 5.49
C ASN A 214 -8.73 26.84 4.30
N LEU A 215 -8.45 25.64 3.76
CA LEU A 215 -7.52 25.44 2.66
C LEU A 215 -7.96 26.18 1.40
N THR A 216 -9.25 26.06 1.01
CA THR A 216 -9.79 26.77 -0.16
C THR A 216 -9.87 28.29 0.04
N ALA A 217 -10.26 28.75 1.24
CA ALA A 217 -10.29 30.16 1.57
C ALA A 217 -8.88 30.79 1.51
N LYS A 218 -7.88 30.11 2.08
CA LYS A 218 -6.49 30.58 2.03
C LYS A 218 -5.90 30.56 0.63
N ALA A 219 -6.24 29.55 -0.17
CA ALA A 219 -5.81 29.48 -1.57
C ALA A 219 -6.42 30.63 -2.39
N GLU A 220 -7.67 30.99 -2.17
CA GLU A 220 -8.31 32.14 -2.82
C GLU A 220 -7.62 33.46 -2.44
N GLU A 221 -7.33 33.67 -1.15
CA GLU A 221 -6.54 34.81 -0.66
C GLU A 221 -5.17 34.90 -1.30
N ALA A 222 -4.48 33.77 -1.41
CA ALA A 222 -3.13 33.67 -2.00
C ALA A 222 -3.13 33.72 -3.52
N GLY A 223 -4.28 33.63 -4.19
CA GLY A 223 -4.41 33.61 -5.65
C GLY A 223 -3.85 32.35 -6.30
N THR A 224 -3.91 31.22 -5.60
CA THR A 224 -3.44 29.90 -6.05
C THR A 224 -4.58 28.88 -6.10
N LYS A 225 -4.27 27.64 -6.53
CA LYS A 225 -5.21 26.52 -6.55
C LYS A 225 -4.82 25.44 -5.55
N VAL A 226 -5.86 24.74 -5.11
CA VAL A 226 -5.77 23.50 -4.31
C VAL A 226 -6.73 22.49 -4.90
N GLY A 227 -6.49 21.20 -4.70
CA GLY A 227 -7.44 20.23 -5.28
C GLY A 227 -7.16 18.77 -4.99
N MET A 228 -8.01 17.96 -5.61
CA MET A 228 -7.91 16.51 -5.70
C MET A 228 -8.78 16.01 -6.87
N ASN A 229 -8.59 14.78 -7.30
CA ASN A 229 -9.43 14.18 -8.34
C ASN A 229 -10.76 13.64 -7.76
N VAL A 230 -11.72 14.53 -7.51
CA VAL A 230 -13.05 14.14 -6.96
C VAL A 230 -13.83 13.25 -7.95
N ALA A 231 -13.58 13.38 -9.26
CA ALA A 231 -14.21 12.55 -10.29
C ALA A 231 -13.60 11.14 -10.40
N ASP A 232 -12.82 10.73 -9.41
CA ASP A 232 -12.29 9.38 -9.29
C ASP A 232 -12.87 8.72 -8.02
N GLY A 233 -13.48 7.55 -8.18
CA GLY A 233 -14.10 6.81 -7.08
C GLY A 233 -13.13 6.48 -5.95
N TRP A 234 -11.84 6.34 -6.25
CA TRP A 234 -10.82 6.05 -5.25
C TRP A 234 -10.62 7.20 -4.26
N TYR A 235 -10.58 8.43 -4.76
CA TYR A 235 -10.48 9.63 -3.92
C TYR A 235 -11.84 10.05 -3.33
N LEU A 236 -12.94 9.91 -4.12
CA LEU A 236 -14.29 10.26 -3.67
C LEU A 236 -14.70 9.48 -2.42
N TYR A 237 -14.28 8.22 -2.32
CA TYR A 237 -14.53 7.34 -1.17
C TYR A 237 -14.25 8.01 0.17
N GLY A 238 -13.15 8.76 0.27
CA GLY A 238 -12.69 9.36 1.52
C GLY A 238 -13.69 10.33 2.17
N PHE A 239 -14.53 11.00 1.41
CA PHE A 239 -15.58 11.85 1.95
C PHE A 239 -16.71 11.02 2.59
N PHE A 240 -17.19 10.00 1.87
CA PHE A 240 -18.30 9.17 2.35
C PHE A 240 -17.87 8.27 3.51
N SER A 241 -16.73 7.63 3.43
CA SER A 241 -16.16 6.80 4.51
C SER A 241 -15.91 7.61 5.78
N GLY A 242 -15.32 8.82 5.65
CA GLY A 242 -15.10 9.71 6.79
C GLY A 242 -16.38 10.12 7.52
N ALA A 243 -17.49 10.23 6.82
CA ALA A 243 -18.81 10.52 7.41
C ALA A 243 -19.54 9.26 7.93
N GLY A 244 -18.91 8.08 7.84
CA GLY A 244 -19.45 6.81 8.31
C GLY A 244 -20.47 6.17 7.36
N CYS A 245 -20.49 6.57 6.08
CA CYS A 245 -21.23 5.85 5.06
C CYS A 245 -20.55 4.51 4.76
N GLU A 246 -21.36 3.47 4.64
CA GLU A 246 -20.85 2.12 4.42
C GLU A 246 -20.68 1.80 2.94
N LEU A 247 -19.60 1.11 2.62
CA LEU A 247 -19.35 0.44 1.35
C LEU A 247 -18.76 -0.92 1.63
N SER A 248 -19.43 -1.97 1.22
CA SER A 248 -18.96 -3.34 1.41
C SER A 248 -19.26 -4.19 0.18
N MET A 249 -18.50 -5.26 0.01
CA MET A 249 -18.67 -6.19 -1.10
C MET A 249 -19.51 -7.40 -0.66
N ASN A 250 -20.51 -7.76 -1.46
CA ASN A 250 -21.33 -8.95 -1.30
C ASN A 250 -20.61 -10.20 -1.83
N GLU A 251 -21.13 -11.39 -1.50
CA GLU A 251 -20.59 -12.67 -1.96
C GLU A 251 -20.62 -12.84 -3.50
N ASP A 252 -21.51 -12.12 -4.19
CA ASP A 252 -21.63 -12.11 -5.66
C ASP A 252 -20.76 -11.04 -6.36
N ASN A 253 -19.82 -10.42 -5.62
CA ASN A 253 -18.98 -9.32 -6.08
C ASN A 253 -19.74 -8.03 -6.45
N SER A 254 -20.98 -7.88 -6.04
CA SER A 254 -21.67 -6.58 -6.07
C SER A 254 -21.37 -5.77 -4.81
N ASN A 255 -21.64 -4.46 -4.84
CA ASN A 255 -21.49 -3.63 -3.66
C ASN A 255 -22.81 -3.49 -2.89
N ASN A 256 -22.69 -3.46 -1.56
CA ASN A 256 -23.69 -2.85 -0.68
C ASN A 256 -23.19 -1.45 -0.33
N CYS A 257 -23.98 -0.43 -0.64
CA CYS A 257 -23.60 0.98 -0.52
C CYS A 257 -24.77 1.80 -0.01
N ASP A 258 -24.60 2.60 1.04
CA ASP A 258 -25.62 3.44 1.64
C ASP A 258 -25.43 4.95 1.36
N TRP A 259 -24.64 5.30 0.35
CA TRP A 259 -24.35 6.69 -0.02
C TRP A 259 -25.61 7.47 -0.46
N ASN A 260 -26.71 6.81 -0.75
CA ASN A 260 -28.03 7.41 -1.01
C ASN A 260 -28.85 7.69 0.25
N SER A 261 -28.21 7.72 1.42
CA SER A 261 -28.83 8.05 2.71
C SER A 261 -28.86 9.57 2.98
N GLU A 262 -29.50 9.98 4.09
CA GLU A 262 -29.45 11.38 4.56
C GLU A 262 -28.00 11.84 4.83
N THR A 263 -27.15 10.97 5.38
CA THR A 263 -25.73 11.24 5.58
C THR A 263 -25.02 11.42 4.25
N GLY A 264 -25.22 10.52 3.29
CA GLY A 264 -24.63 10.63 1.97
C GLY A 264 -25.04 11.89 1.21
N LEU A 265 -26.31 12.31 1.33
CA LEU A 265 -26.75 13.58 0.76
C LEU A 265 -26.04 14.78 1.41
N ALA A 266 -25.85 14.76 2.72
CA ALA A 266 -25.10 15.82 3.42
C ALA A 266 -23.62 15.86 3.00
N VAL A 267 -22.99 14.69 2.78
CA VAL A 267 -21.63 14.58 2.23
C VAL A 267 -21.58 15.16 0.82
N ALA A 268 -22.51 14.79 -0.05
CA ALA A 268 -22.59 15.32 -1.41
C ALA A 268 -22.67 16.85 -1.42
N GLN A 269 -23.52 17.43 -0.56
CA GLN A 269 -23.63 18.88 -0.40
C GLN A 269 -22.33 19.54 0.07
N SER A 270 -21.60 18.88 0.98
CA SER A 270 -20.28 19.36 1.45
C SER A 270 -19.25 19.34 0.32
N ILE A 271 -19.23 18.28 -0.50
CA ILE A 271 -18.36 18.18 -1.67
C ILE A 271 -18.69 19.32 -2.67
N GLU A 272 -19.96 19.56 -2.99
CA GLU A 272 -20.37 20.68 -3.86
C GLU A 272 -19.93 22.03 -3.30
N ASN A 273 -20.03 22.26 -1.99
CA ASN A 273 -19.57 23.49 -1.36
C ASN A 273 -18.04 23.67 -1.54
N ILE A 274 -17.24 22.61 -1.41
CA ILE A 274 -15.79 22.63 -1.61
C ILE A 274 -15.46 22.87 -3.08
N THR A 275 -16.06 22.11 -3.99
CA THR A 275 -15.77 22.14 -5.42
C THR A 275 -16.25 23.43 -6.10
N SER A 276 -17.24 24.11 -5.52
CA SER A 276 -17.72 25.42 -5.98
C SER A 276 -16.73 26.57 -5.70
N SER A 277 -15.75 26.37 -4.82
CA SER A 277 -14.71 27.39 -4.59
C SER A 277 -13.90 27.64 -5.87
N PRO A 278 -13.72 28.94 -6.26
CA PRO A 278 -12.89 29.26 -7.42
C PRO A 278 -11.43 28.87 -7.25
N ALA A 279 -10.97 28.60 -6.02
CA ALA A 279 -9.62 28.10 -5.75
C ALA A 279 -9.49 26.59 -5.84
N PHE A 280 -10.59 25.83 -5.84
CA PHE A 280 -10.54 24.38 -5.96
C PHE A 280 -10.42 23.92 -7.43
N VAL A 281 -9.74 22.79 -7.63
CA VAL A 281 -9.69 22.10 -8.93
C VAL A 281 -9.85 20.58 -8.71
N SER A 282 -10.69 19.97 -9.56
CA SER A 282 -10.76 18.51 -9.68
C SER A 282 -10.07 18.10 -10.97
N VAL A 283 -8.87 17.55 -10.85
CA VAL A 283 -8.03 17.17 -11.99
C VAL A 283 -7.29 15.87 -11.70
N GLN A 284 -6.86 15.18 -12.74
CA GLN A 284 -6.01 13.99 -12.61
C GLN A 284 -4.57 14.38 -12.27
N ASP A 285 -3.79 13.43 -11.76
CA ASP A 285 -2.40 13.66 -11.34
C ASP A 285 -1.55 14.31 -12.41
N GLN A 286 -1.68 13.93 -13.69
CA GLN A 286 -0.89 14.51 -14.78
C GLN A 286 -1.17 16.01 -14.99
N ASP A 287 -2.44 16.41 -14.91
CA ASP A 287 -2.83 17.82 -15.00
C ASP A 287 -2.41 18.58 -13.74
N ALA A 288 -2.55 17.96 -12.57
CA ALA A 288 -2.06 18.53 -11.31
C ALA A 288 -0.56 18.79 -11.34
N ILE A 289 0.26 17.87 -11.84
CA ILE A 289 1.71 18.06 -12.00
C ILE A 289 2.03 19.18 -13.02
N THR A 290 1.24 19.31 -14.08
CA THR A 290 1.37 20.43 -15.02
C THR A 290 1.10 21.76 -14.31
N MET A 291 -0.01 21.86 -13.56
CA MET A 291 -0.37 23.06 -12.79
C MET A 291 0.66 23.36 -11.68
N LEU A 292 1.20 22.32 -11.03
CA LEU A 292 2.27 22.42 -10.06
C LEU A 292 3.52 23.07 -10.69
N ASN A 293 3.96 22.57 -11.85
CA ASN A 293 5.12 23.09 -12.58
C ASN A 293 4.92 24.54 -13.02
N ASP A 294 3.70 24.91 -13.44
CA ASP A 294 3.33 26.27 -13.82
C ASP A 294 3.22 27.21 -12.60
N GLY A 295 3.24 26.68 -11.37
CA GLY A 295 3.14 27.46 -10.14
C GLY A 295 1.73 27.95 -9.84
N THR A 296 0.71 27.29 -10.40
CA THR A 296 -0.71 27.62 -10.15
C THR A 296 -1.34 26.73 -9.09
N LEU A 297 -0.75 25.57 -8.77
CA LEU A 297 -1.20 24.62 -7.77
C LEU A 297 -0.25 24.64 -6.56
N SER A 298 -0.78 24.80 -5.36
CA SER A 298 0.03 24.91 -4.14
C SER A 298 -0.37 23.92 -3.04
N ALA A 299 -1.47 23.16 -3.23
CA ALA A 299 -1.77 21.97 -2.43
C ALA A 299 -2.59 20.98 -3.26
N TYR A 300 -2.33 19.68 -3.06
CA TYR A 300 -3.00 18.65 -3.84
C TYR A 300 -3.02 17.30 -3.09
N VAL A 301 -4.13 16.60 -3.16
CA VAL A 301 -4.28 15.24 -2.63
C VAL A 301 -3.78 14.24 -3.66
N SER A 302 -2.76 13.48 -3.30
CA SER A 302 -2.21 12.39 -4.10
C SER A 302 -1.46 11.39 -3.21
N GLY A 303 -0.90 10.36 -3.79
CA GLY A 303 -0.10 9.35 -3.10
C GLY A 303 1.40 9.57 -3.21
N THR A 304 2.17 8.65 -2.63
CA THR A 304 3.64 8.70 -2.56
C THR A 304 4.33 8.75 -3.92
N TRP A 305 3.68 8.27 -4.98
CA TRP A 305 4.20 8.28 -6.37
C TRP A 305 4.45 9.67 -6.96
N ASN A 306 3.86 10.72 -6.39
CA ASN A 306 4.08 12.10 -6.83
C ASN A 306 5.05 12.89 -5.92
N THR A 307 5.59 12.29 -4.85
CA THR A 307 6.48 12.93 -3.88
C THR A 307 7.60 13.73 -4.54
N GLY A 308 8.34 13.11 -5.48
CA GLY A 308 9.46 13.76 -6.14
C GLY A 308 9.09 15.03 -6.90
N SER A 309 7.88 15.11 -7.48
CA SER A 309 7.40 16.29 -8.18
C SER A 309 7.09 17.44 -7.22
N PHE A 310 6.42 17.16 -6.10
CA PHE A 310 6.08 18.16 -5.08
C PHE A 310 7.33 18.64 -4.34
N GLU A 311 8.22 17.73 -3.96
CA GLU A 311 9.49 18.06 -3.32
C GLU A 311 10.37 18.96 -4.20
N ALA A 312 10.52 18.59 -5.47
CA ALA A 312 11.29 19.39 -6.43
C ALA A 312 10.72 20.79 -6.64
N LYS A 313 9.37 20.93 -6.60
CA LYS A 313 8.73 22.23 -6.82
C LYS A 313 8.70 23.12 -5.60
N TYR A 314 8.35 22.57 -4.43
CA TYR A 314 8.19 23.37 -3.22
C TYR A 314 9.52 23.58 -2.47
N GLY A 315 10.54 22.74 -2.71
CA GLY A 315 11.87 22.88 -2.07
C GLY A 315 11.75 22.92 -0.54
N ASP A 316 12.26 23.98 0.07
CA ASP A 316 12.21 24.16 1.54
C ASP A 316 10.76 24.32 2.08
N GLY A 317 9.80 24.62 1.20
CA GLY A 317 8.38 24.71 1.53
C GLY A 317 7.63 23.36 1.39
N TYR A 318 8.30 22.30 0.96
CA TYR A 318 7.67 21.01 0.81
C TYR A 318 7.15 20.48 2.17
N ALA A 319 5.85 20.20 2.21
CA ALA A 319 5.18 19.62 3.36
C ALA A 319 4.06 18.66 2.94
N ALA A 320 3.74 17.74 3.82
CA ALA A 320 2.64 16.80 3.65
C ALA A 320 1.95 16.55 4.99
N CYS A 321 0.64 16.32 4.96
CA CYS A 321 -0.15 15.96 6.13
C CYS A 321 -1.28 15.01 5.76
N LYS A 322 -1.93 14.42 6.76
CA LYS A 322 -3.16 13.65 6.53
C LYS A 322 -4.21 14.50 5.83
N LEU A 323 -5.23 13.87 5.27
CA LEU A 323 -6.34 14.56 4.62
C LEU A 323 -7.02 15.57 5.54
N PRO A 324 -7.48 16.72 4.98
CA PRO A 324 -8.22 17.72 5.74
C PRO A 324 -9.54 17.16 6.27
N THR A 325 -10.09 17.81 7.29
CA THR A 325 -11.50 17.65 7.65
C THR A 325 -12.39 18.41 6.64
N PHE A 326 -13.67 18.10 6.64
CA PHE A 326 -14.71 18.83 5.89
C PHE A 326 -15.98 18.96 6.73
N ASP A 327 -16.78 19.97 6.47
CA ASP A 327 -18.01 20.21 7.24
C ASP A 327 -19.16 19.34 6.75
N VAL A 328 -19.76 18.57 7.63
CA VAL A 328 -21.00 17.82 7.38
C VAL A 328 -22.06 18.32 8.34
N ASN A 329 -22.99 19.13 7.86
CA ASN A 329 -24.09 19.70 8.68
C ASN A 329 -23.58 20.45 9.94
N GLY A 330 -22.51 21.22 9.84
CA GLY A 330 -21.92 21.97 10.95
C GLY A 330 -20.97 21.14 11.84
N THR A 331 -20.62 19.94 11.43
CA THR A 331 -19.67 19.09 12.14
C THR A 331 -18.42 18.86 11.30
N ALA A 332 -17.26 19.24 11.84
CA ALA A 332 -15.99 18.94 11.21
C ALA A 332 -15.74 17.42 11.22
N THR A 333 -15.68 16.83 10.04
CA THR A 333 -15.57 15.39 9.82
C THR A 333 -14.23 15.08 9.19
N GLN A 334 -13.47 14.15 9.76
CA GLN A 334 -12.19 13.72 9.17
C GLN A 334 -12.44 12.91 7.91
N MET A 335 -11.81 13.28 6.80
CA MET A 335 -11.84 12.43 5.61
C MET A 335 -11.22 11.06 5.90
N GLY A 336 -11.88 10.01 5.45
CA GLY A 336 -11.32 8.69 5.32
C GLY A 336 -10.43 8.56 4.07
N SER A 337 -9.93 7.38 3.82
CA SER A 337 -9.21 7.04 2.60
C SER A 337 -9.20 5.54 2.38
N TYR A 338 -8.74 5.10 1.21
CA TYR A 338 -8.24 3.75 1.07
C TYR A 338 -6.80 3.64 1.58
N ALA A 339 -6.48 2.49 2.15
CA ALA A 339 -5.12 2.01 2.34
C ALA A 339 -4.95 0.73 1.55
N GLY A 340 -3.82 0.56 0.92
CA GLY A 340 -3.56 -0.61 0.12
C GLY A 340 -2.07 -0.92 0.03
N TYR A 341 -1.79 -1.96 -0.73
CA TYR A 341 -0.48 -2.55 -0.91
C TYR A 341 -0.21 -2.75 -2.39
N LYS A 342 1.08 -2.82 -2.74
CA LYS A 342 1.48 -3.33 -4.05
C LYS A 342 2.25 -4.62 -3.86
N PHE A 343 2.06 -5.52 -4.79
CA PHE A 343 2.64 -6.85 -4.79
C PHE A 343 3.39 -7.13 -6.08
N VAL A 344 4.34 -8.05 -6.00
CA VAL A 344 4.91 -8.71 -7.18
C VAL A 344 4.24 -10.07 -7.32
N GLY A 345 3.55 -10.28 -8.45
CA GLY A 345 2.97 -11.56 -8.84
C GLY A 345 3.86 -12.30 -9.82
N VAL A 346 3.73 -13.61 -9.82
CA VAL A 346 4.30 -14.49 -10.83
C VAL A 346 3.17 -15.14 -11.60
N ASN A 347 3.19 -15.04 -12.92
CA ASN A 347 2.22 -15.67 -13.79
C ASN A 347 2.35 -17.21 -13.70
N SER A 348 1.27 -17.88 -13.37
CA SER A 348 1.25 -19.35 -13.27
C SER A 348 1.54 -20.05 -14.61
N HIS A 349 1.40 -19.34 -15.74
CA HIS A 349 1.70 -19.79 -17.10
C HIS A 349 3.11 -19.38 -17.58
N ALA A 350 3.91 -18.74 -16.71
CA ALA A 350 5.30 -18.38 -17.03
C ALA A 350 6.12 -19.60 -17.46
N LYS A 351 6.88 -19.47 -18.54
CA LYS A 351 7.69 -20.58 -19.06
C LYS A 351 8.82 -20.97 -18.11
N ASN A 352 9.39 -19.98 -17.45
CA ASN A 352 10.53 -20.14 -16.55
C ASN A 352 10.09 -19.84 -15.09
N VAL A 353 9.03 -20.52 -14.63
CA VAL A 353 8.39 -20.27 -13.33
C VAL A 353 9.39 -20.20 -12.16
N GLY A 354 10.37 -21.12 -12.08
CA GLY A 354 11.39 -21.11 -11.02
C GLY A 354 12.23 -19.82 -11.01
N TRP A 355 12.67 -19.37 -12.19
CA TRP A 355 13.42 -18.12 -12.33
C TRP A 355 12.54 -16.89 -12.12
N SER A 356 11.28 -16.93 -12.56
CA SER A 356 10.31 -15.86 -12.31
C SER A 356 10.03 -15.70 -10.82
N MET A 357 9.89 -16.80 -10.08
CA MET A 357 9.74 -16.78 -8.62
C MET A 357 11.00 -16.27 -7.91
N LEU A 358 12.19 -16.65 -8.36
CA LEU A 358 13.44 -16.16 -7.78
C LEU A 358 13.66 -14.67 -8.06
N LEU A 359 13.28 -14.20 -9.27
CA LEU A 359 13.29 -12.76 -9.58
C LEU A 359 12.28 -11.98 -8.73
N ALA A 360 11.04 -12.48 -8.58
CA ALA A 360 10.05 -11.85 -7.74
C ALA A 360 10.51 -11.74 -6.27
N LEU A 361 11.10 -12.82 -5.75
CA LEU A 361 11.69 -12.84 -4.41
C LEU A 361 12.86 -11.85 -4.29
N TYR A 362 13.72 -11.74 -5.30
CA TYR A 362 14.82 -10.78 -5.34
C TYR A 362 14.32 -9.33 -5.34
N LEU A 363 13.33 -9.01 -6.19
CA LEU A 363 12.75 -7.67 -6.28
C LEU A 363 12.02 -7.23 -4.99
N THR A 364 11.68 -8.17 -4.12
CA THR A 364 10.93 -7.92 -2.87
C THR A 364 11.74 -8.19 -1.61
N ASN A 365 13.06 -8.39 -1.71
CA ASN A 365 13.94 -8.47 -0.55
C ASN A 365 14.14 -7.09 0.09
N GLU A 366 14.75 -7.03 1.27
CA GLU A 366 14.99 -5.79 2.02
C GLU A 366 15.74 -4.74 1.19
N GLU A 367 16.84 -5.12 0.54
CA GLU A 367 17.69 -4.21 -0.24
C GLU A 367 16.93 -3.64 -1.46
N SER A 368 16.19 -4.49 -2.17
CA SER A 368 15.41 -4.07 -3.33
C SER A 368 14.24 -3.19 -2.95
N GLN A 369 13.49 -3.52 -1.88
CA GLN A 369 12.41 -2.67 -1.41
C GLN A 369 12.92 -1.31 -0.91
N LEU A 370 14.08 -1.28 -0.22
CA LEU A 370 14.72 -0.03 0.18
C LEU A 370 15.16 0.81 -1.03
N ALA A 371 15.73 0.16 -2.06
CA ALA A 371 16.13 0.85 -3.30
C ALA A 371 14.90 1.44 -4.04
N ILE A 372 13.82 0.68 -4.15
CA ILE A 372 12.56 1.14 -4.74
C ILE A 372 11.99 2.31 -3.92
N GLY A 373 11.89 2.18 -2.60
CA GLY A 373 11.38 3.22 -1.73
C GLY A 373 12.19 4.53 -1.83
N ASN A 374 13.52 4.44 -1.89
CA ASN A 374 14.37 5.61 -2.07
C ASN A 374 14.22 6.27 -3.45
N ALA A 375 13.96 5.48 -4.50
CA ALA A 375 13.80 5.98 -5.86
C ALA A 375 12.41 6.56 -6.12
N THR A 376 11.37 6.00 -5.48
CA THR A 376 9.95 6.29 -5.78
C THR A 376 9.22 6.98 -4.63
N SER A 377 9.85 7.06 -3.45
CA SER A 377 9.23 7.52 -2.19
C SER A 377 8.08 6.63 -1.70
N GLU A 378 7.95 5.43 -2.23
CA GLU A 378 6.98 4.45 -1.75
C GLU A 378 7.47 3.76 -0.46
N GLY A 379 6.55 3.49 0.46
CA GLY A 379 6.86 2.80 1.72
C GLY A 379 7.03 1.30 1.51
N PRO A 380 8.19 0.73 1.85
CA PRO A 380 8.41 -0.71 1.77
C PRO A 380 7.40 -1.52 2.60
N ALA A 381 7.04 -2.70 2.12
CA ALA A 381 6.32 -3.71 2.92
C ALA A 381 7.25 -4.38 3.93
N ASN A 382 8.56 -4.49 3.59
CA ASN A 382 9.59 -5.01 4.47
C ASN A 382 9.80 -4.06 5.67
N THR A 383 9.66 -4.60 6.88
CA THR A 383 9.67 -3.79 8.12
C THR A 383 11.01 -3.14 8.42
N VAL A 384 12.12 -3.80 8.05
CA VAL A 384 13.47 -3.27 8.24
C VAL A 384 13.77 -2.18 7.22
N ALA A 385 13.41 -2.38 5.97
CA ALA A 385 13.56 -1.37 4.91
C ALA A 385 12.70 -0.13 5.20
N ALA A 386 11.44 -0.31 5.63
CA ALA A 386 10.53 0.77 5.98
C ALA A 386 11.09 1.67 7.09
N ALA A 387 11.75 1.09 8.09
CA ALA A 387 12.36 1.84 9.19
C ALA A 387 13.56 2.71 8.77
N GLN A 388 14.08 2.53 7.55
CA GLN A 388 15.23 3.28 7.04
C GLN A 388 14.83 4.49 6.19
N ILE A 389 13.56 4.64 5.85
CA ILE A 389 13.07 5.76 5.01
C ILE A 389 12.43 6.82 5.91
N ASP A 390 13.01 8.03 5.92
CA ASP A 390 12.46 9.22 6.61
C ASP A 390 11.88 10.16 5.54
N SER A 391 10.54 10.24 5.47
CA SER A 391 9.83 11.03 4.45
C SER A 391 8.59 11.70 5.04
N PRO A 392 8.39 13.02 4.83
CA PRO A 392 7.16 13.71 5.21
C PRO A 392 5.91 13.08 4.59
N ALA A 393 6.01 12.58 3.34
CA ALA A 393 4.93 11.88 2.65
C ALA A 393 4.52 10.59 3.37
N LEU A 394 5.49 9.77 3.78
CA LEU A 394 5.22 8.53 4.52
C LEU A 394 4.69 8.83 5.93
N ALA A 395 5.16 9.90 6.58
CA ALA A 395 4.61 10.35 7.87
C ALA A 395 3.16 10.81 7.74
N ALA A 396 2.82 11.55 6.67
CA ALA A 396 1.45 11.98 6.37
C ALA A 396 0.53 10.78 6.09
N LEU A 397 1.01 9.82 5.30
CA LEU A 397 0.28 8.58 5.01
C LEU A 397 0.05 7.74 6.28
N ALA A 398 1.07 7.63 7.14
CA ALA A 398 0.94 6.95 8.43
C ALA A 398 -0.11 7.63 9.34
N ALA A 399 -0.15 8.97 9.37
CA ALA A 399 -1.17 9.71 10.10
C ALA A 399 -2.58 9.54 9.50
N GLN A 400 -2.68 9.36 8.17
CA GLN A 400 -3.94 9.10 7.49
C GLN A 400 -4.43 7.66 7.70
N SER A 401 -3.54 6.71 7.93
CA SER A 401 -3.88 5.28 8.06
C SER A 401 -4.84 4.98 9.22
N GLU A 402 -4.92 5.85 10.23
CA GLU A 402 -5.91 5.74 11.31
C GLU A 402 -7.36 5.90 10.81
N PHE A 403 -7.55 6.50 9.63
CA PHE A 403 -8.83 6.80 9.00
C PHE A 403 -8.99 6.09 7.66
N ALA A 404 -8.18 5.08 7.40
CA ALA A 404 -8.15 4.39 6.12
C ALA A 404 -8.74 2.98 6.23
N ASP A 405 -9.47 2.59 5.20
CA ASP A 405 -10.04 1.26 5.05
C ASP A 405 -9.30 0.48 3.97
N GLN A 406 -9.28 -0.83 4.10
CA GLN A 406 -8.78 -1.68 3.02
C GLN A 406 -9.69 -1.55 1.80
N GLN A 407 -9.09 -1.43 0.61
CA GLN A 407 -9.84 -1.36 -0.64
C GLN A 407 -10.50 -2.71 -0.95
N VAL A 408 -11.77 -2.86 -0.58
CA VAL A 408 -12.59 -4.03 -0.87
C VAL A 408 -13.86 -3.58 -1.54
N VAL A 409 -13.86 -3.57 -2.88
CA VAL A 409 -14.98 -3.11 -3.69
C VAL A 409 -15.33 -4.12 -4.77
N GLY A 410 -16.59 -4.22 -5.09
CA GLY A 410 -17.10 -5.06 -6.17
C GLY A 410 -17.02 -4.36 -7.54
N ASN A 411 -17.20 -5.14 -8.58
CA ASN A 411 -17.04 -4.72 -9.98
C ASN A 411 -17.95 -3.56 -10.43
N ASN A 412 -19.04 -3.28 -9.72
CA ASN A 412 -20.01 -2.25 -10.06
C ASN A 412 -19.79 -0.94 -9.25
N TYR A 413 -18.61 -0.72 -8.68
CA TYR A 413 -18.31 0.48 -7.89
C TYR A 413 -17.77 1.64 -8.74
N TRP A 414 -16.76 1.39 -9.57
CA TRP A 414 -15.91 2.43 -10.13
C TRP A 414 -16.65 3.39 -11.08
N ASP A 415 -17.43 2.88 -12.03
CA ASP A 415 -18.14 3.72 -12.99
C ASP A 415 -19.23 4.58 -12.33
N PRO A 416 -20.10 4.05 -11.44
CA PRO A 416 -21.06 4.87 -10.70
C PRO A 416 -20.40 5.91 -9.79
N ALA A 417 -19.34 5.57 -9.07
CA ALA A 417 -18.62 6.50 -8.20
C ALA A 417 -17.96 7.62 -9.01
N LYS A 418 -17.35 7.31 -10.15
CA LYS A 418 -16.80 8.29 -11.07
C LYS A 418 -17.88 9.24 -11.59
N ALA A 419 -19.03 8.71 -12.01
CA ALA A 419 -20.14 9.51 -12.50
C ALA A 419 -20.70 10.42 -11.41
N LEU A 420 -20.84 9.94 -10.17
CA LEU A 420 -21.23 10.74 -9.02
C LEU A 420 -20.24 11.88 -8.76
N GLY A 421 -18.94 11.57 -8.68
CA GLY A 421 -17.89 12.56 -8.46
C GLY A 421 -17.88 13.65 -9.55
N GLN A 422 -18.06 13.28 -10.82
CA GLN A 422 -18.16 14.25 -11.92
C GLN A 422 -19.39 15.14 -11.77
N ASN A 423 -20.55 14.58 -11.43
CA ASN A 423 -21.78 15.34 -11.22
C ASN A 423 -21.62 16.35 -10.08
N LEU A 424 -20.98 15.97 -8.96
CA LEU A 424 -20.69 16.86 -7.84
C LEU A 424 -19.77 18.02 -8.22
N VAL A 425 -18.75 17.75 -9.05
CA VAL A 425 -17.83 18.79 -9.57
C VAL A 425 -18.57 19.75 -10.52
N ASP A 426 -19.50 19.23 -11.32
CA ASP A 426 -20.29 20.02 -12.28
C ASP A 426 -21.46 20.78 -11.61
N GLY A 427 -21.69 20.58 -10.31
CA GLY A 427 -22.77 21.21 -9.54
C GLY A 427 -24.15 20.69 -9.93
N ALA A 428 -24.29 19.40 -10.17
CA ALA A 428 -25.58 18.75 -10.44
C ALA A 428 -26.44 18.74 -9.18
N THR A 429 -27.67 19.26 -9.27
CA THR A 429 -28.58 19.44 -8.12
C THR A 429 -29.60 18.31 -7.95
N ASP A 430 -29.59 17.31 -8.81
CA ASP A 430 -30.50 16.16 -8.84
C ASP A 430 -29.74 14.83 -8.55
N LEU A 431 -29.12 14.81 -7.38
CA LEU A 431 -28.32 13.70 -6.89
C LEU A 431 -29.16 12.52 -6.36
#